data_5afffa0b9ffa3c61f80517f20c1bc347
#
_entry.id   5afffa0b9ffa3c61f80517f20c1bc347
#
_cell.length_a   1.000
_cell.length_b   1.000
_cell.length_c   1.000
_cell.angle_alpha   90.00
_cell.angle_beta   90.00
_cell.angle_gamma   90.00
#
_symmetry.space_group_name_H-M   'P 1'
#
loop_
_entity.id
_entity.type
_entity.pdbx_description
1 polymer ?
#
loop_
_entity_poly.entity_id
_entity_poly.type
_entity_poly.pdbx_seq_one_letter_code
_entity_poly.pdbx_strand_id
1 'polypeptide(L)'
;YHHTDRKLLNEHSNYSEKYWDKRTMAPSSLLFYLGIDKKIGNLQHHNLFFDEPFSKHADEIYKDPKWPSAPLFYTCVPSKTDPHVAPQGKENIFLLIPIAPDLKDDEETREYYFNLIMNRLEKRTGENIRGHIIYKKSFCIEDFKKDYHAFKGNAYGLANTLKQTAILKPTVKNKKLTNMYYTGQLTVPGPGVPPSIISGEVVAAEIVKKYGNQNI
;
A
#
# COMPACT_ATOMS: atom_id res chain seq x y z
N TYR A 1 -11.55 -8.18 0.44
CA TYR A 1 -12.93 -7.99 0.93
C TYR A 1 -13.86 -7.42 -0.13
N HIS A 2 -13.66 -6.16 -0.59
CA HIS A 2 -14.57 -5.52 -1.56
C HIS A 2 -14.80 -6.39 -2.80
N HIS A 3 -13.73 -6.86 -3.46
CA HIS A 3 -13.85 -7.70 -4.65
C HIS A 3 -14.66 -8.98 -4.39
N THR A 4 -14.33 -9.72 -3.33
CA THR A 4 -15.06 -10.93 -2.95
C THR A 4 -16.52 -10.62 -2.65
N ASP A 5 -16.77 -9.62 -1.81
CA ASP A 5 -18.11 -9.23 -1.38
C ASP A 5 -18.98 -8.77 -2.57
N ARG A 6 -18.44 -7.90 -3.46
CA ARG A 6 -19.23 -7.28 -4.52
C ARG A 6 -19.21 -8.01 -5.87
N LYS A 7 -18.12 -8.72 -6.17
CA LYS A 7 -17.94 -9.34 -7.50
C LYS A 7 -18.18 -10.86 -7.50
N LEU A 8 -17.90 -11.52 -6.36
CA LEU A 8 -18.05 -12.98 -6.29
C LEU A 8 -19.32 -13.41 -5.57
N LEU A 9 -19.75 -12.71 -4.52
CA LEU A 9 -20.88 -13.10 -3.69
C LEU A 9 -22.23 -12.51 -4.11
N ASN A 10 -22.24 -11.51 -4.99
CA ASN A 10 -23.46 -10.89 -5.55
C ASN A 10 -24.56 -10.61 -4.50
N GLU A 11 -25.65 -11.40 -4.55
CA GLU A 11 -26.78 -11.29 -3.61
C GLU A 11 -26.42 -11.59 -2.15
N HIS A 12 -25.32 -12.31 -1.91
CA HIS A 12 -24.80 -12.61 -0.56
C HIS A 12 -23.83 -11.55 -0.05
N SER A 13 -23.68 -10.41 -0.73
CA SER A 13 -22.84 -9.30 -0.29
C SER A 13 -23.27 -8.76 1.05
N ASN A 14 -22.30 -8.38 1.90
CA ASN A 14 -22.52 -7.70 3.15
C ASN A 14 -22.87 -6.22 2.96
N TYR A 15 -22.27 -5.59 1.95
CA TYR A 15 -22.29 -4.14 1.75
C TYR A 15 -22.57 -3.78 0.29
N SER A 16 -23.29 -2.66 0.09
CA SER A 16 -23.56 -2.11 -1.24
C SER A 16 -22.36 -1.34 -1.81
N GLU A 17 -22.35 -1.09 -3.14
CA GLU A 17 -21.35 -0.18 -3.73
C GLU A 17 -21.41 1.20 -3.07
N LYS A 18 -22.62 1.74 -2.82
CA LYS A 18 -22.80 3.02 -2.12
C LYS A 18 -22.15 3.06 -0.72
N TYR A 19 -22.08 1.92 -0.03
CA TYR A 19 -21.35 1.82 1.23
C TYR A 19 -19.86 2.00 1.01
N TRP A 20 -19.29 1.29 0.03
CA TRP A 20 -17.86 1.33 -0.29
C TRP A 20 -17.42 2.69 -0.83
N ASP A 21 -18.23 3.32 -1.68
CA ASP A 21 -17.95 4.65 -2.23
C ASP A 21 -17.85 5.74 -1.17
N LYS A 22 -18.60 5.60 -0.09
CA LYS A 22 -18.58 6.51 1.06
C LYS A 22 -17.41 6.28 2.02
N ARG A 23 -16.61 5.24 1.80
CA ARG A 23 -15.46 4.95 2.66
C ARG A 23 -14.26 5.80 2.27
N THR A 24 -13.61 6.35 3.29
CA THR A 24 -12.30 6.98 3.12
C THR A 24 -11.25 5.89 3.07
N MET A 25 -10.59 5.73 1.94
CA MET A 25 -9.50 4.77 1.78
C MET A 25 -8.20 5.35 2.35
N ALA A 26 -7.34 4.49 2.85
CA ALA A 26 -5.95 4.82 3.14
C ALA A 26 -5.19 5.09 1.82
N PRO A 27 -3.98 5.66 1.86
CA PRO A 27 -3.25 5.99 0.65
C PRO A 27 -3.03 4.79 -0.28
N SER A 28 -2.90 5.08 -1.55
CA SER A 28 -2.19 4.24 -2.51
C SER A 28 -0.71 4.60 -2.51
N SER A 29 0.06 4.02 -3.41
CA SER A 29 1.50 4.28 -3.53
C SER A 29 1.93 4.22 -4.99
N LEU A 30 2.82 5.12 -5.38
CA LEU A 30 3.66 4.93 -6.55
C LEU A 30 5.00 4.37 -6.08
N LEU A 31 5.35 3.20 -6.56
CA LEU A 31 6.53 2.44 -6.18
C LEU A 31 7.49 2.31 -7.35
N PHE A 32 8.81 2.34 -7.05
CA PHE A 32 9.84 1.94 -8.00
C PHE A 32 10.79 0.96 -7.36
N TYR A 33 11.12 -0.09 -8.11
CA TYR A 33 12.12 -1.08 -7.77
C TYR A 33 13.29 -0.90 -8.73
N LEU A 34 14.46 -0.58 -8.18
CA LEU A 34 15.67 -0.28 -8.96
C LEU A 34 16.79 -1.26 -8.61
N GLY A 35 17.43 -1.81 -9.64
CA GLY A 35 18.73 -2.46 -9.51
C GLY A 35 19.82 -1.47 -9.92
N ILE A 36 20.84 -1.29 -9.08
CA ILE A 36 21.93 -0.34 -9.26
C ILE A 36 23.24 -1.11 -9.35
N ASP A 37 24.08 -0.83 -10.36
CA ASP A 37 25.33 -1.55 -10.61
C ASP A 37 26.53 -1.01 -9.81
N LYS A 38 26.27 -0.16 -8.82
CA LYS A 38 27.29 0.35 -7.87
C LYS A 38 26.76 0.43 -6.45
N LYS A 39 27.64 0.73 -5.48
CA LYS A 39 27.26 1.12 -4.11
C LYS A 39 26.99 2.63 -4.04
N ILE A 40 25.95 3.03 -3.30
CA ILE A 40 25.58 4.42 -3.05
C ILE A 40 26.01 4.79 -1.62
N GLY A 41 27.00 5.67 -1.48
CA GLY A 41 27.63 5.98 -0.19
C GLY A 41 26.70 6.62 0.84
N ASN A 42 25.89 7.58 0.41
CA ASN A 42 25.16 8.50 1.28
C ASN A 42 23.70 8.09 1.54
N LEU A 43 23.37 6.78 1.45
CA LEU A 43 22.08 6.23 1.82
C LEU A 43 22.22 5.19 2.94
N GLN A 44 21.23 5.20 3.85
CA GLN A 44 21.02 4.15 4.84
C GLN A 44 20.05 3.11 4.32
N HIS A 45 19.79 2.04 5.10
CA HIS A 45 18.73 1.07 4.77
C HIS A 45 17.37 1.77 4.61
N HIS A 46 17.02 2.66 5.54
CA HIS A 46 15.78 3.45 5.52
C HIS A 46 16.10 4.94 5.45
N ASN A 47 15.51 5.64 4.48
CA ASN A 47 15.68 7.08 4.28
C ASN A 47 14.32 7.71 4.04
N LEU A 48 14.00 8.75 4.81
CA LEU A 48 12.78 9.53 4.66
C LEU A 48 13.12 10.95 4.17
N PHE A 49 12.46 11.37 3.11
CA PHE A 49 12.65 12.68 2.51
C PHE A 49 11.45 13.58 2.84
N PHE A 50 11.59 14.37 3.92
CA PHE A 50 10.62 15.36 4.39
C PHE A 50 11.13 16.79 4.10
N ASP A 51 11.64 17.01 2.90
CA ASP A 51 12.20 18.27 2.44
C ASP A 51 11.14 19.20 1.80
N GLU A 52 9.88 18.81 1.86
CA GLU A 52 8.71 19.58 1.44
C GLU A 52 7.64 19.62 2.56
N PRO A 53 6.66 20.55 2.52
CA PRO A 53 5.63 20.66 3.57
C PRO A 53 4.74 19.42 3.67
N PHE A 54 4.80 18.72 4.81
CA PHE A 54 4.00 17.50 5.06
C PHE A 54 2.49 17.73 4.93
N SER A 55 1.98 18.85 5.48
CA SER A 55 0.55 19.16 5.48
C SER A 55 -0.02 19.24 4.06
N LYS A 56 0.74 19.84 3.14
CA LYS A 56 0.33 19.96 1.74
C LYS A 56 0.16 18.59 1.08
N HIS A 57 1.14 17.71 1.24
CA HIS A 57 1.07 16.35 0.69
C HIS A 57 -0.08 15.54 1.32
N ALA A 58 -0.28 15.65 2.64
CA ALA A 58 -1.39 15.00 3.33
C ALA A 58 -2.76 15.51 2.85
N ASP A 59 -2.89 16.81 2.62
CA ASP A 59 -4.12 17.40 2.08
C ASP A 59 -4.42 16.91 0.65
N GLU A 60 -3.39 16.76 -0.19
CA GLU A 60 -3.50 16.22 -1.56
C GLU A 60 -3.83 14.72 -1.59
N ILE A 61 -3.67 13.99 -0.48
CA ILE A 61 -4.13 12.60 -0.34
C ILE A 61 -5.58 12.54 0.17
N TYR A 62 -5.95 13.33 1.19
CA TYR A 62 -7.17 13.10 1.96
C TYR A 62 -8.26 14.15 1.77
N LYS A 63 -7.91 15.42 1.51
CA LYS A 63 -8.88 16.54 1.41
C LYS A 63 -9.19 16.93 -0.03
N ASP A 64 -8.16 16.98 -0.86
CA ASP A 64 -8.23 17.33 -2.28
C ASP A 64 -7.44 16.30 -3.09
N PRO A 65 -7.99 15.06 -3.26
CA PRO A 65 -7.28 13.95 -3.85
C PRO A 65 -6.76 14.25 -5.25
N LYS A 66 -5.44 14.32 -5.38
CA LYS A 66 -4.72 14.54 -6.63
C LYS A 66 -3.29 14.02 -6.54
N TRP A 67 -2.61 14.01 -7.66
CA TRP A 67 -1.18 13.73 -7.69
C TRP A 67 -0.41 14.81 -6.91
N PRO A 68 0.49 14.43 -5.99
CA PRO A 68 1.15 15.37 -5.09
C PRO A 68 2.03 16.37 -5.85
N SER A 69 1.80 17.67 -5.62
CA SER A 69 2.55 18.74 -6.28
C SER A 69 3.99 18.85 -5.77
N ALA A 70 4.25 18.42 -4.54
CA ALA A 70 5.55 18.38 -3.89
C ALA A 70 5.66 17.09 -3.06
N PRO A 71 5.91 15.92 -3.70
CA PRO A 71 5.81 14.64 -3.02
C PRO A 71 6.88 14.47 -1.96
N LEU A 72 6.50 14.04 -0.78
CA LEU A 72 7.39 13.39 0.17
C LEU A 72 7.59 11.93 -0.28
N PHE A 73 8.76 11.38 -0.03
CA PHE A 73 9.03 10.01 -0.43
C PHE A 73 9.94 9.27 0.54
N TYR A 74 9.87 7.95 0.45
CA TYR A 74 10.68 7.03 1.21
C TYR A 74 11.59 6.25 0.26
N THR A 75 12.84 6.02 0.69
CA THR A 75 13.82 5.19 0.00
C THR A 75 14.31 4.09 0.92
N CYS A 76 14.16 2.85 0.49
CA CYS A 76 14.72 1.68 1.18
C CYS A 76 15.84 1.07 0.35
N VAL A 77 16.96 0.78 1.01
CA VAL A 77 18.13 0.14 0.38
C VAL A 77 18.50 -1.10 1.21
N PRO A 78 17.78 -2.23 1.05
CA PRO A 78 17.98 -3.43 1.87
C PRO A 78 19.41 -3.98 1.81
N SER A 79 20.08 -3.83 0.67
CA SER A 79 21.47 -4.24 0.48
C SER A 79 22.51 -3.51 1.35
N LYS A 80 22.10 -2.49 2.11
CA LYS A 80 22.93 -1.85 3.15
C LYS A 80 23.15 -2.74 4.37
N THR A 81 22.19 -3.59 4.69
CA THR A 81 22.20 -4.44 5.90
C THR A 81 22.18 -5.93 5.58
N ASP A 82 21.71 -6.32 4.39
CA ASP A 82 21.69 -7.71 3.93
C ASP A 82 22.49 -7.87 2.64
N PRO A 83 23.65 -8.53 2.68
CA PRO A 83 24.50 -8.74 1.49
C PRO A 83 23.90 -9.72 0.48
N HIS A 84 22.86 -10.48 0.86
CA HIS A 84 22.26 -11.52 0.00
C HIS A 84 21.18 -11.01 -0.95
N VAL A 85 20.66 -9.77 -0.75
CA VAL A 85 19.55 -9.22 -1.55
C VAL A 85 19.99 -8.45 -2.80
N ALA A 86 21.29 -8.33 -3.04
CA ALA A 86 21.86 -7.78 -4.26
C ALA A 86 23.20 -8.46 -4.58
N PRO A 87 23.61 -8.55 -5.87
CA PRO A 87 24.93 -9.05 -6.23
C PRO A 87 26.05 -8.21 -5.61
N GLN A 88 27.23 -8.82 -5.42
CA GLN A 88 28.40 -8.12 -4.88
C GLN A 88 28.71 -6.84 -5.66
N GLY A 89 28.95 -5.76 -4.95
CA GLY A 89 29.23 -4.44 -5.54
C GLY A 89 28.01 -3.67 -6.04
N LYS A 90 26.82 -4.28 -6.01
CA LYS A 90 25.56 -3.69 -6.48
C LYS A 90 24.64 -3.37 -5.32
N GLU A 91 23.55 -2.61 -5.61
CA GLU A 91 22.50 -2.30 -4.66
C GLU A 91 21.12 -2.45 -5.29
N ASN A 92 20.13 -2.68 -4.46
CA ASN A 92 18.72 -2.56 -4.78
C ASN A 92 18.15 -1.34 -4.04
N ILE A 93 17.35 -0.57 -4.74
CA ILE A 93 16.66 0.59 -4.18
C ILE A 93 15.16 0.43 -4.41
N PHE A 94 14.40 0.60 -3.34
CA PHE A 94 12.94 0.71 -3.39
C PHE A 94 12.56 2.15 -3.07
N LEU A 95 11.76 2.76 -3.94
CA LEU A 95 11.22 4.11 -3.76
C LEU A 95 9.71 4.03 -3.56
N LEU A 96 9.17 4.83 -2.65
CA LEU A 96 7.75 4.90 -2.37
C LEU A 96 7.31 6.36 -2.24
N ILE A 97 6.31 6.74 -3.04
CA ILE A 97 5.58 8.00 -2.91
C ILE A 97 4.15 7.65 -2.47
N PRO A 98 3.69 8.09 -1.29
CA PRO A 98 2.28 7.99 -0.93
C PRO A 98 1.44 8.88 -1.86
N ILE A 99 0.33 8.35 -2.37
CA ILE A 99 -0.59 9.08 -3.26
C ILE A 99 -2.03 8.81 -2.87
N ALA A 100 -2.95 9.66 -3.32
CA ALA A 100 -4.37 9.38 -3.17
C ALA A 100 -4.76 8.12 -3.98
N PRO A 101 -5.70 7.29 -3.51
CA PRO A 101 -6.28 6.24 -4.34
C PRO A 101 -7.14 6.82 -5.46
N ASP A 102 -7.45 5.99 -6.46
CA ASP A 102 -8.37 6.30 -7.57
C ASP A 102 -7.92 7.43 -8.53
N LEU A 103 -6.64 7.81 -8.47
CA LEU A 103 -6.07 8.73 -9.45
C LEU A 103 -5.89 8.05 -10.80
N LYS A 104 -5.90 8.83 -11.89
CA LYS A 104 -5.49 8.34 -13.21
C LYS A 104 -4.02 7.94 -13.15
N ASP A 105 -3.73 6.71 -13.55
CA ASP A 105 -2.40 6.12 -13.52
C ASP A 105 -1.98 5.77 -14.96
N ASP A 106 -0.96 6.44 -15.46
CA ASP A 106 -0.36 6.19 -16.76
C ASP A 106 1.18 6.30 -16.70
N GLU A 107 1.84 5.76 -17.71
CA GLU A 107 3.30 5.68 -17.75
C GLU A 107 3.97 7.06 -17.77
N GLU A 108 3.37 8.04 -18.44
CA GLU A 108 3.88 9.42 -18.49
C GLU A 108 3.93 10.05 -17.10
N THR A 109 2.86 9.87 -16.33
CA THR A 109 2.78 10.33 -14.94
C THR A 109 3.80 9.62 -14.05
N ARG A 110 3.93 8.29 -14.20
CA ARG A 110 4.94 7.51 -13.45
C ARG A 110 6.36 8.00 -13.75
N GLU A 111 6.70 8.21 -15.01
CA GLU A 111 8.02 8.73 -15.41
C GLU A 111 8.27 10.17 -14.93
N TYR A 112 7.26 11.02 -14.97
CA TYR A 112 7.37 12.36 -14.40
C TYR A 112 7.77 12.32 -12.92
N TYR A 113 7.05 11.53 -12.11
CA TYR A 113 7.35 11.40 -10.67
C TYR A 113 8.67 10.69 -10.40
N PHE A 114 9.03 9.70 -11.21
CA PHE A 114 10.35 9.08 -11.15
C PHE A 114 11.45 10.12 -11.29
N ASN A 115 11.39 10.92 -12.34
CA ASN A 115 12.41 11.94 -12.62
C ASN A 115 12.44 13.03 -11.53
N LEU A 116 11.27 13.42 -11.02
CA LEU A 116 11.15 14.41 -9.93
C LEU A 116 11.87 13.94 -8.67
N ILE A 117 11.60 12.72 -8.21
CA ILE A 117 12.23 12.19 -6.98
C ILE A 117 13.70 11.84 -7.20
N MET A 118 14.07 11.34 -8.37
CA MET A 118 15.48 11.04 -8.68
C MET A 118 16.34 12.30 -8.71
N ASN A 119 15.84 13.43 -9.25
CA ASN A 119 16.55 14.71 -9.16
C ASN A 119 16.83 15.12 -7.71
N ARG A 120 15.86 14.93 -6.81
CA ARG A 120 16.00 15.25 -5.39
C ARG A 120 16.93 14.26 -4.68
N LEU A 121 16.79 12.97 -4.98
CA LEU A 121 17.63 11.91 -4.40
C LEU A 121 19.11 12.12 -4.78
N GLU A 122 19.41 12.31 -6.06
CA GLU A 122 20.78 12.55 -6.54
C GLU A 122 21.38 13.85 -5.96
N LYS A 123 20.57 14.92 -5.90
CA LYS A 123 21.00 16.18 -5.27
C LYS A 123 21.33 15.99 -3.79
N ARG A 124 20.56 15.19 -3.04
CA ARG A 124 20.76 14.96 -1.61
C ARG A 124 21.90 14.02 -1.30
N THR A 125 22.12 13.03 -2.15
CA THR A 125 23.22 12.06 -1.97
C THR A 125 24.55 12.55 -2.55
N GLY A 126 24.51 13.45 -3.53
CA GLY A 126 25.69 13.84 -4.33
C GLY A 126 26.14 12.77 -5.30
N GLU A 127 25.29 11.76 -5.56
CA GLU A 127 25.62 10.58 -6.35
C GLU A 127 24.87 10.58 -7.71
N ASN A 128 25.54 10.19 -8.78
CA ASN A 128 24.85 9.83 -10.01
C ASN A 128 24.26 8.42 -9.85
N ILE A 129 22.96 8.34 -9.66
CA ILE A 129 22.24 7.06 -9.47
C ILE A 129 21.62 6.62 -10.79
N ARG A 130 20.99 7.53 -11.53
CA ARG A 130 20.30 7.22 -12.80
C ARG A 130 21.21 6.58 -13.83
N GLY A 131 22.45 7.04 -13.95
CA GLY A 131 23.44 6.47 -14.86
C GLY A 131 23.86 5.03 -14.55
N HIS A 132 23.49 4.53 -13.37
CA HIS A 132 23.82 3.20 -12.86
C HIS A 132 22.62 2.28 -12.70
N ILE A 133 21.44 2.69 -13.19
CA ILE A 133 20.23 1.85 -13.14
C ILE A 133 20.32 0.77 -14.22
N ILE A 134 20.39 -0.49 -13.81
CA ILE A 134 20.37 -1.67 -14.69
C ILE A 134 19.02 -2.40 -14.68
N TYR A 135 18.14 -2.04 -13.78
CA TYR A 135 16.77 -2.54 -13.70
C TYR A 135 15.85 -1.47 -13.12
N LYS A 136 14.69 -1.29 -13.74
CA LYS A 136 13.62 -0.41 -13.24
C LYS A 136 12.26 -1.06 -13.45
N LYS A 137 11.45 -1.11 -12.40
CA LYS A 137 10.03 -1.49 -12.48
C LYS A 137 9.22 -0.52 -11.63
N SER A 138 8.13 0.00 -12.18
CA SER A 138 7.13 0.75 -11.43
C SER A 138 5.99 -0.15 -10.99
N PHE A 139 5.24 0.26 -9.95
CA PHE A 139 4.01 -0.37 -9.49
C PHE A 139 3.11 0.71 -8.88
N CYS A 140 1.86 0.81 -9.33
CA CYS A 140 0.97 1.89 -8.92
C CYS A 140 -0.50 1.44 -8.88
N ILE A 141 -1.44 2.37 -8.93
CA ILE A 141 -2.87 2.18 -8.76
C ILE A 141 -3.45 1.08 -9.64
N GLU A 142 -3.14 1.08 -10.94
CA GLU A 142 -3.66 0.06 -11.86
C GLU A 142 -3.08 -1.33 -11.58
N ASP A 143 -1.83 -1.41 -11.12
CA ASP A 143 -1.22 -2.67 -10.69
C ASP A 143 -1.88 -3.19 -9.41
N PHE A 144 -2.17 -2.32 -8.42
CA PHE A 144 -2.93 -2.70 -7.22
C PHE A 144 -4.33 -3.21 -7.55
N LYS A 145 -5.02 -2.57 -8.51
CA LYS A 145 -6.33 -3.05 -8.99
C LYS A 145 -6.23 -4.41 -9.65
N LYS A 146 -5.25 -4.59 -10.52
CA LYS A 146 -5.06 -5.81 -11.32
C LYS A 146 -4.62 -7.00 -10.47
N ASP A 147 -3.56 -6.82 -9.68
CA ASP A 147 -2.87 -7.94 -9.01
C ASP A 147 -3.50 -8.28 -7.65
N TYR A 148 -4.11 -7.30 -6.96
CA TYR A 148 -4.70 -7.48 -5.63
C TYR A 148 -6.21 -7.24 -5.58
N HIS A 149 -6.85 -6.91 -6.71
CA HIS A 149 -8.25 -6.49 -6.74
C HIS A 149 -8.57 -5.39 -5.74
N ALA A 150 -7.60 -4.49 -5.52
CA ALA A 150 -7.70 -3.43 -4.53
C ALA A 150 -8.74 -2.39 -4.94
N PHE A 151 -9.73 -2.18 -4.08
CA PHE A 151 -10.76 -1.17 -4.32
C PHE A 151 -10.13 0.22 -4.45
N LYS A 152 -10.38 0.90 -5.57
CA LYS A 152 -9.77 2.20 -5.91
C LYS A 152 -8.24 2.17 -5.97
N GLY A 153 -7.64 1.00 -6.13
CA GLY A 153 -6.19 0.83 -6.17
C GLY A 153 -5.48 1.26 -4.88
N ASN A 154 -6.15 1.19 -3.73
CA ASN A 154 -5.52 1.50 -2.44
C ASN A 154 -4.48 0.45 -2.05
N ALA A 155 -3.41 0.88 -1.36
CA ALA A 155 -2.37 -0.02 -0.87
C ALA A 155 -2.63 -0.53 0.55
N TYR A 156 -3.35 0.24 1.38
CA TYR A 156 -3.45 0.01 2.83
C TYR A 156 -4.87 -0.25 3.35
N GLY A 157 -5.90 -0.32 2.50
CA GLY A 157 -7.27 -0.56 2.93
C GLY A 157 -8.01 0.70 3.39
N LEU A 158 -8.78 0.61 4.46
CA LEU A 158 -9.55 1.74 5.01
C LEU A 158 -8.68 2.65 5.88
N ALA A 159 -8.83 3.95 5.70
CA ALA A 159 -8.23 4.92 6.61
C ALA A 159 -8.76 4.75 8.04
N ASN A 160 -7.88 4.86 9.04
CA ASN A 160 -8.25 4.76 10.45
C ASN A 160 -8.82 6.10 10.96
N THR A 161 -9.98 6.49 10.43
CA THR A 161 -10.75 7.62 10.96
C THR A 161 -11.62 7.17 12.13
N LEU A 162 -12.05 8.12 12.98
CA LEU A 162 -12.95 7.81 14.10
C LEU A 162 -14.23 7.07 13.67
N LYS A 163 -14.70 7.32 12.44
CA LYS A 163 -15.91 6.69 11.87
C LYS A 163 -15.64 5.37 11.14
N GLN A 164 -14.40 4.91 11.09
CA GLN A 164 -13.98 3.73 10.33
C GLN A 164 -12.99 2.85 11.11
N THR A 165 -12.94 2.94 12.42
CA THR A 165 -12.03 2.14 13.27
C THR A 165 -12.78 1.17 14.16
N ALA A 166 -12.08 0.22 14.74
CA ALA A 166 -12.62 -0.79 15.65
C ALA A 166 -13.90 -1.45 15.10
N ILE A 167 -14.98 -1.41 15.87
CA ILE A 167 -16.29 -2.02 15.53
C ILE A 167 -16.98 -1.40 14.30
N LEU A 168 -16.51 -0.24 13.83
CA LEU A 168 -17.04 0.44 12.64
C LEU A 168 -16.40 -0.02 11.34
N LYS A 169 -15.37 -0.90 11.40
CA LYS A 169 -14.82 -1.59 10.24
C LYS A 169 -15.80 -2.63 9.67
N PRO A 170 -15.62 -3.04 8.41
CA PRO A 170 -16.35 -4.17 7.85
C PRO A 170 -16.27 -5.41 8.73
N THR A 171 -17.41 -6.08 8.92
CA THR A 171 -17.49 -7.26 9.78
C THR A 171 -16.64 -8.41 9.24
N VAL A 172 -16.01 -9.16 10.13
CA VAL A 172 -15.28 -10.38 9.78
C VAL A 172 -16.18 -11.55 9.37
N LYS A 173 -17.47 -11.49 9.66
CA LYS A 173 -18.45 -12.51 9.26
C LYS A 173 -19.30 -12.04 8.09
N ASN A 174 -19.59 -12.95 7.15
CA ASN A 174 -20.64 -12.69 6.18
C ASN A 174 -22.00 -12.69 6.91
N LYS A 175 -22.88 -11.75 6.56
CA LYS A 175 -24.19 -11.55 7.22
C LYS A 175 -25.26 -12.53 6.72
N LYS A 176 -25.05 -13.15 5.56
CA LYS A 176 -26.01 -14.03 4.88
C LYS A 176 -25.50 -15.47 4.79
N LEU A 177 -24.19 -15.68 4.70
CA LEU A 177 -23.57 -16.99 4.64
C LEU A 177 -22.97 -17.35 6.00
N THR A 178 -23.39 -18.47 6.57
CA THR A 178 -23.00 -18.88 7.93
C THR A 178 -21.58 -19.43 8.04
N ASN A 179 -20.97 -19.82 6.90
CA ASN A 179 -19.65 -20.42 6.78
C ASN A 179 -18.62 -19.55 6.06
N MET A 180 -18.93 -18.25 5.84
CA MET A 180 -18.05 -17.31 5.15
C MET A 180 -17.51 -16.22 6.08
N TYR A 181 -16.20 -16.04 6.08
CA TYR A 181 -15.48 -15.06 6.91
C TYR A 181 -14.48 -14.27 6.05
N TYR A 182 -14.12 -13.09 6.54
CA TYR A 182 -13.18 -12.19 5.88
C TYR A 182 -12.02 -11.83 6.81
N THR A 183 -10.82 -11.81 6.28
CA THR A 183 -9.60 -11.36 6.96
C THR A 183 -8.89 -10.26 6.16
N GLY A 184 -7.86 -9.68 6.74
CA GLY A 184 -6.97 -8.75 6.07
C GLY A 184 -7.27 -7.28 6.36
N GLN A 185 -6.58 -6.41 5.63
CA GLN A 185 -6.48 -4.97 5.91
C GLN A 185 -7.79 -4.16 5.92
N LEU A 186 -8.87 -4.69 5.33
CA LEU A 186 -10.19 -4.04 5.33
C LEU A 186 -11.04 -4.41 6.54
N THR A 187 -10.59 -5.34 7.40
CA THR A 187 -11.26 -5.76 8.63
C THR A 187 -10.53 -5.25 9.88
N VAL A 188 -10.97 -5.68 11.07
CA VAL A 188 -10.26 -5.38 12.32
C VAL A 188 -8.98 -6.25 12.43
N PRO A 189 -7.87 -5.70 12.98
CA PRO A 189 -7.71 -4.34 13.50
C PRO A 189 -7.43 -3.29 12.43
N GLY A 190 -7.07 -3.65 11.19
CA GLY A 190 -6.89 -2.69 10.10
C GLY A 190 -5.67 -2.94 9.22
N PRO A 191 -5.11 -1.88 8.60
CA PRO A 191 -4.03 -1.99 7.63
C PRO A 191 -2.68 -2.31 8.27
N GLY A 192 -1.82 -2.96 7.49
CA GLY A 192 -0.46 -3.33 7.86
C GLY A 192 -0.26 -4.85 8.00
N VAL A 193 0.99 -5.32 7.93
CA VAL A 193 1.30 -6.75 8.00
C VAL A 193 0.89 -7.35 9.35
N PRO A 194 1.31 -6.81 10.52
CA PRO A 194 0.87 -7.35 11.81
C PRO A 194 -0.66 -7.31 11.99
N PRO A 195 -1.36 -6.20 11.71
CA PRO A 195 -2.81 -6.16 11.78
C PRO A 195 -3.50 -7.18 10.87
N SER A 196 -2.99 -7.45 9.68
CA SER A 196 -3.54 -8.46 8.78
C SER A 196 -3.42 -9.87 9.34
N ILE A 197 -2.29 -10.20 10.00
CA ILE A 197 -2.10 -11.48 10.70
C ILE A 197 -3.08 -11.59 11.88
N ILE A 198 -3.18 -10.54 12.71
CA ILE A 198 -4.13 -10.49 13.85
C ILE A 198 -5.57 -10.66 13.36
N SER A 199 -5.93 -10.11 12.18
CA SER A 199 -7.28 -10.32 11.64
C SER A 199 -7.58 -11.81 11.37
N GLY A 200 -6.56 -12.57 10.96
CA GLY A 200 -6.65 -14.02 10.80
C GLY A 200 -6.90 -14.72 12.13
N GLU A 201 -6.19 -14.33 13.19
CA GLU A 201 -6.38 -14.85 14.55
C GLU A 201 -7.79 -14.57 15.06
N VAL A 202 -8.30 -13.34 14.87
CA VAL A 202 -9.68 -12.96 15.24
C VAL A 202 -10.71 -13.85 14.54
N VAL A 203 -10.51 -14.11 13.24
CA VAL A 203 -11.41 -14.99 12.48
C VAL A 203 -11.31 -16.43 12.94
N ALA A 204 -10.10 -16.94 13.19
CA ALA A 204 -9.88 -18.29 13.70
C ALA A 204 -10.59 -18.49 15.05
N ALA A 205 -10.45 -17.54 15.97
CA ALA A 205 -11.14 -17.57 17.26
C ALA A 205 -12.67 -17.61 17.11
N GLU A 206 -13.23 -16.83 16.17
CA GLU A 206 -14.67 -16.85 15.89
C GLU A 206 -15.16 -18.18 15.30
N ILE A 207 -14.34 -18.83 14.46
CA ILE A 207 -14.64 -20.14 13.89
C ILE A 207 -14.59 -21.22 15.00
N VAL A 208 -13.55 -21.23 15.82
CA VAL A 208 -13.41 -22.17 16.95
C VAL A 208 -14.57 -22.00 17.93
N LYS A 209 -14.92 -20.76 18.28
CA LYS A 209 -16.07 -20.49 19.15
C LYS A 209 -17.38 -21.05 18.60
N LYS A 210 -17.57 -21.00 17.27
CA LYS A 210 -18.81 -21.45 16.62
C LYS A 210 -18.86 -22.96 16.42
N TYR A 211 -17.74 -23.58 16.07
CA TYR A 211 -17.69 -24.98 15.62
C TYR A 211 -16.88 -25.90 16.51
N GLY A 212 -16.01 -25.37 17.40
CA GLY A 212 -15.07 -26.16 18.20
C GLY A 212 -15.72 -27.11 19.23
N ASN A 213 -17.00 -26.87 19.58
CA ASN A 213 -17.77 -27.76 20.47
C ASN A 213 -18.66 -28.75 19.70
N GLN A 214 -18.60 -28.77 18.39
CA GLN A 214 -19.26 -29.80 17.60
C GLN A 214 -18.30 -31.00 17.56
N ASN A 215 -18.53 -32.01 18.41
CA ASN A 215 -17.85 -33.29 18.29
C ASN A 215 -18.04 -33.81 16.86
N ILE A 216 -16.95 -33.92 16.13
CA ILE A 216 -16.88 -34.59 14.84
C ILE A 216 -17.04 -36.11 15.10
#